data_4ee95045a17afa2672422bbbc6db8407
#
_entry.id   4ee95045a17afa2672422bbbc6db8407
#
_cell.length_a   1.000
_cell.length_b   1.000
_cell.length_c   1.000
_cell.angle_alpha   90.00
_cell.angle_beta   90.00
_cell.angle_gamma   90.00
#
_symmetry.space_group_name_H-M   'P 1'
#
loop_
_entity.id
_entity.type
_entity.pdbx_description
1 polymer ?
#
loop_
_entity_poly.entity_id
_entity_poly.type
_entity_poly.pdbx_seq_one_letter_code
_entity_poly.pdbx_strand_id
1 'polypeptide(L)'
;FSFFVSKAYSSENNIYKKIDLFGEVLEKINKEYVDEINQSESMDSAINGLLQSLDPYSSYMSPEIFQEMQTETSGEFGGLGIEVSMEAGVVKVITPIDDTPASKVGIKAGDYIVKIDNVQVQGKSLSEAVDLMRGLVGTDIELTVRRRGVKKALTFNITREIIEVQSVKSDLLENNIGYIRLTSFNDNSSDQIRKKIKKLKENENLKAFILDLR
;
A
#
# COMPACT_ATOMS: atom_id res chain seq x y z
N PHE A 1 7.35 64.36 21.71
CA PHE A 1 6.66 63.06 21.63
C PHE A 1 6.10 62.94 20.24
N SER A 2 6.68 62.15 19.36
CA SER A 2 6.20 61.94 18.02
C SER A 2 6.27 60.44 17.69
N PHE A 3 5.19 59.95 17.28
CA PHE A 3 4.75 58.67 16.82
C PHE A 3 5.75 57.81 16.03
N PHE A 4 6.00 56.58 16.52
CA PHE A 4 6.43 55.45 15.72
C PHE A 4 5.36 54.37 15.86
N VAL A 5 4.30 54.45 15.07
CA VAL A 5 3.38 53.34 14.82
C VAL A 5 3.01 53.41 13.34
N SER A 6 3.78 52.76 12.51
CA SER A 6 3.29 52.35 11.18
C SER A 6 4.38 51.53 10.45
N LYS A 7 4.50 50.22 10.69
CA LYS A 7 5.16 49.31 9.74
C LYS A 7 4.79 47.83 9.88
N ALA A 8 3.71 47.54 10.58
CA ALA A 8 3.30 46.13 10.75
C ALA A 8 2.17 45.67 9.81
N TYR A 9 1.52 46.56 9.09
CA TYR A 9 0.31 46.24 8.30
C TYR A 9 0.54 45.94 6.82
N SER A 10 1.77 45.99 6.30
CA SER A 10 2.02 45.82 4.86
C SER A 10 2.32 44.37 4.44
N SER A 11 2.66 43.48 5.38
CA SER A 11 3.03 42.10 5.06
C SER A 11 1.84 41.16 4.96
N GLU A 12 0.86 41.25 5.83
CA GLU A 12 -0.33 40.37 5.83
C GLU A 12 -1.19 40.54 4.56
N ASN A 13 -1.32 41.75 4.08
CA ASN A 13 -2.13 42.05 2.88
C ASN A 13 -1.53 41.45 1.58
N ASN A 14 -0.27 41.03 1.57
CA ASN A 14 0.40 40.50 0.39
C ASN A 14 0.20 38.99 0.28
N ILE A 15 0.15 38.25 1.39
CA ILE A 15 -0.03 36.79 1.37
C ILE A 15 -1.46 36.42 0.97
N TYR A 16 -2.47 37.10 1.48
CA TYR A 16 -3.87 36.87 1.12
C TYR A 16 -4.12 37.11 -0.37
N LYS A 17 -3.58 38.19 -0.93
CA LYS A 17 -3.62 38.45 -2.39
C LYS A 17 -2.96 37.34 -3.22
N LYS A 18 -1.92 36.72 -2.71
CA LYS A 18 -1.27 35.59 -3.38
C LYS A 18 -2.13 34.32 -3.30
N ILE A 19 -2.82 34.11 -2.18
CA ILE A 19 -3.78 33.00 -2.03
C ILE A 19 -4.97 33.19 -2.96
N ASP A 20 -5.51 34.42 -3.05
CA ASP A 20 -6.59 34.74 -3.97
C ASP A 20 -6.16 34.48 -5.43
N LEU A 21 -4.98 34.96 -5.82
CA LEU A 21 -4.42 34.71 -7.15
C LEU A 21 -4.23 33.20 -7.42
N PHE A 22 -3.80 32.44 -6.43
CA PHE A 22 -3.68 31.00 -6.55
C PHE A 22 -5.04 30.33 -6.81
N GLY A 23 -6.08 30.76 -6.09
CA GLY A 23 -7.46 30.31 -6.30
C GLY A 23 -7.97 30.64 -7.71
N GLU A 24 -7.74 31.88 -8.19
CA GLU A 24 -8.11 32.30 -9.55
C GLU A 24 -7.42 31.45 -10.63
N VAL A 25 -6.13 31.12 -10.43
CA VAL A 25 -5.37 30.25 -11.34
C VAL A 25 -5.95 28.86 -11.37
N LEU A 26 -6.26 28.25 -10.21
CA LEU A 26 -6.89 26.94 -10.13
C LEU A 26 -8.25 26.91 -10.83
N GLU A 27 -9.08 27.94 -10.60
CA GLU A 27 -10.39 28.06 -11.27
C GLU A 27 -10.23 28.16 -12.79
N LYS A 28 -9.27 28.97 -13.24
CA LYS A 28 -8.97 29.12 -14.67
C LYS A 28 -8.49 27.81 -15.30
N ILE A 29 -7.60 27.10 -14.64
CA ILE A 29 -7.13 25.79 -15.10
C ILE A 29 -8.33 24.82 -15.23
N ASN A 30 -9.17 24.74 -14.20
CA ASN A 30 -10.35 23.86 -14.19
C ASN A 30 -11.36 24.18 -15.31
N LYS A 31 -11.45 25.44 -15.73
CA LYS A 31 -12.38 25.88 -16.79
C LYS A 31 -11.84 25.77 -18.21
N GLU A 32 -10.53 26.00 -18.39
CA GLU A 32 -9.94 26.26 -19.72
C GLU A 32 -8.95 25.15 -20.14
N TYR A 33 -8.53 24.25 -19.23
CA TYR A 33 -7.63 23.18 -19.60
C TYR A 33 -8.37 22.10 -20.41
N VAL A 34 -7.66 21.49 -21.37
CA VAL A 34 -8.27 20.57 -22.36
C VAL A 34 -8.70 19.23 -21.72
N ASP A 35 -7.97 18.76 -20.73
CA ASP A 35 -8.26 17.51 -20.02
C ASP A 35 -8.91 17.79 -18.67
N GLU A 36 -9.71 16.84 -18.18
CA GLU A 36 -10.30 16.90 -16.85
C GLU A 36 -9.21 16.78 -15.76
N ILE A 37 -9.18 17.74 -14.85
CA ILE A 37 -8.14 17.81 -13.81
C ILE A 37 -8.71 17.37 -12.46
N ASN A 38 -8.00 16.49 -11.78
CA ASN A 38 -8.25 16.18 -10.39
C ASN A 38 -7.77 17.33 -9.50
N GLN A 39 -8.71 18.09 -8.94
CA GLN A 39 -8.42 19.24 -8.10
C GLN A 39 -7.66 18.87 -6.81
N SER A 40 -7.92 17.69 -6.23
CA SER A 40 -7.22 17.20 -5.04
C SER A 40 -5.74 16.96 -5.33
N GLU A 41 -5.43 16.23 -6.40
CA GLU A 41 -4.05 15.97 -6.83
C GLU A 41 -3.30 17.26 -7.21
N SER A 42 -4.00 18.23 -7.80
CA SER A 42 -3.42 19.54 -8.12
C SER A 42 -3.05 20.30 -6.86
N MET A 43 -3.88 20.24 -5.82
CA MET A 43 -3.61 20.86 -4.53
C MET A 43 -2.44 20.18 -3.81
N ASP A 44 -2.40 18.84 -3.79
CA ASP A 44 -1.30 18.06 -3.22
C ASP A 44 0.02 18.38 -3.91
N SER A 45 -0.01 18.52 -5.23
CA SER A 45 1.15 18.94 -6.04
C SER A 45 1.64 20.34 -5.68
N ALA A 46 0.72 21.28 -5.44
CA ALA A 46 1.05 22.65 -5.04
C ALA A 46 1.68 22.69 -3.63
N ILE A 47 1.13 21.93 -2.67
CA ILE A 47 1.69 21.77 -1.32
C ILE A 47 3.09 21.17 -1.41
N ASN A 48 3.26 20.13 -2.21
CA ASN A 48 4.56 19.48 -2.41
C ASN A 48 5.58 20.43 -3.03
N GLY A 49 5.19 21.22 -4.04
CA GLY A 49 6.04 22.26 -4.62
C GLY A 49 6.48 23.32 -3.61
N LEU A 50 5.59 23.72 -2.69
CA LEU A 50 5.94 24.63 -1.59
C LEU A 50 7.01 24.00 -0.67
N LEU A 51 6.84 22.76 -0.25
CA LEU A 51 7.76 22.07 0.64
C LEU A 51 9.12 21.83 -0.03
N GLN A 52 9.15 21.42 -1.29
CA GLN A 52 10.39 21.26 -2.07
C GLN A 52 11.19 22.56 -2.23
N SER A 53 10.52 23.72 -2.12
CA SER A 53 11.22 25.02 -2.13
C SER A 53 12.03 25.30 -0.85
N LEU A 54 11.78 24.53 0.23
CA LEU A 54 12.50 24.66 1.51
C LEU A 54 13.83 23.89 1.47
N ASP A 55 13.75 22.60 1.12
CA ASP A 55 14.89 21.69 0.99
C ASP A 55 14.51 20.44 0.18
N PRO A 56 15.50 19.65 -0.33
CA PRO A 56 15.21 18.47 -1.15
C PRO A 56 14.63 17.26 -0.38
N TYR A 57 14.57 17.31 0.94
CA TYR A 57 14.08 16.22 1.79
C TYR A 57 12.66 16.47 2.31
N SER A 58 12.16 17.73 2.20
CA SER A 58 10.80 18.08 2.58
C SER A 58 9.82 17.73 1.49
N SER A 59 8.81 16.92 1.82
CA SER A 59 7.75 16.51 0.90
C SER A 59 6.41 16.35 1.61
N TYR A 60 5.34 16.52 0.87
CA TYR A 60 4.00 16.20 1.32
C TYR A 60 3.67 14.76 0.89
N MET A 61 3.06 14.02 1.77
CA MET A 61 2.50 12.70 1.48
C MET A 61 1.00 12.76 1.70
N SER A 62 0.22 12.35 0.69
CA SER A 62 -1.20 12.11 0.91
C SER A 62 -1.41 11.02 1.96
N PRO A 63 -2.60 10.90 2.56
CA PRO A 63 -2.89 9.84 3.52
C PRO A 63 -2.57 8.44 2.97
N GLU A 64 -2.83 8.20 1.67
CA GLU A 64 -2.59 6.94 0.99
C GLU A 64 -1.09 6.66 0.89
N ILE A 65 -0.29 7.62 0.38
CA ILE A 65 1.17 7.49 0.26
C ILE A 65 1.81 7.30 1.64
N PHE A 66 1.31 8.02 2.65
CA PHE A 66 1.80 7.86 4.03
C PHE A 66 1.53 6.46 4.57
N GLN A 67 0.35 5.90 4.30
CA GLN A 67 0.00 4.54 4.70
C GLN A 67 0.85 3.48 3.96
N GLU A 68 1.13 3.68 2.68
CA GLU A 68 2.05 2.81 1.93
C GLU A 68 3.46 2.85 2.53
N MET A 69 3.99 4.04 2.80
CA MET A 69 5.30 4.20 3.44
C MET A 69 5.35 3.54 4.83
N GLN A 70 4.29 3.67 5.63
CA GLN A 70 4.20 2.97 6.92
C GLN A 70 4.24 1.45 6.73
N THR A 71 3.50 0.91 5.74
CA THR A 71 3.50 -0.52 5.42
C THR A 71 4.87 -1.00 4.97
N GLU A 72 5.56 -0.23 4.12
CA GLU A 72 6.92 -0.57 3.68
C GLU A 72 7.91 -0.58 4.84
N THR A 73 7.79 0.38 5.75
CA THR A 73 8.70 0.52 6.90
C THR A 73 8.44 -0.55 7.96
N SER A 74 7.19 -0.73 8.37
CA SER A 74 6.82 -1.74 9.37
C SER A 74 6.88 -3.16 8.82
N GLY A 75 6.65 -3.32 7.51
CA GLY A 75 6.49 -4.64 6.89
C GLY A 75 5.17 -5.33 7.26
N GLU A 76 4.16 -4.55 7.63
CA GLU A 76 2.86 -5.04 8.07
C GLU A 76 1.73 -4.15 7.53
N PHE A 77 0.59 -4.75 7.23
CA PHE A 77 -0.62 -4.02 6.84
C PHE A 77 -1.89 -4.74 7.29
N GLY A 78 -2.96 -3.98 7.44
CA GLY A 78 -4.28 -4.55 7.69
C GLY A 78 -4.88 -5.12 6.41
N GLY A 79 -5.19 -6.43 6.41
CA GLY A 79 -5.68 -7.09 5.22
C GLY A 79 -6.22 -8.49 5.46
N LEU A 80 -6.33 -9.26 4.38
CA LEU A 80 -6.96 -10.58 4.38
C LEU A 80 -5.95 -11.72 4.25
N GLY A 81 -4.72 -11.43 3.79
CA GLY A 81 -3.70 -12.43 3.53
C GLY A 81 -3.98 -13.25 2.28
N ILE A 82 -4.20 -12.57 1.14
CA ILE A 82 -4.45 -13.19 -0.16
C ILE A 82 -3.45 -12.64 -1.17
N GLU A 83 -2.76 -13.52 -1.88
CA GLU A 83 -2.03 -13.17 -3.08
C GLU A 83 -2.99 -13.22 -4.28
N VAL A 84 -3.05 -12.13 -5.04
CA VAL A 84 -4.01 -11.97 -6.14
C VAL A 84 -3.35 -11.52 -7.43
N SER A 85 -4.00 -11.80 -8.55
CA SER A 85 -3.63 -11.28 -9.87
C SER A 85 -4.88 -10.87 -10.65
N MET A 86 -4.70 -10.11 -11.73
CA MET A 86 -5.78 -9.81 -12.65
C MET A 86 -5.80 -10.85 -13.78
N GLU A 87 -6.96 -11.48 -13.97
CA GLU A 87 -7.19 -12.41 -15.09
C GLU A 87 -8.52 -12.09 -15.76
N ALA A 88 -8.49 -11.75 -17.04
CA ALA A 88 -9.68 -11.41 -17.83
C ALA A 88 -10.58 -10.31 -17.19
N GLY A 89 -9.98 -9.30 -16.56
CA GLY A 89 -10.70 -8.19 -15.92
C GLY A 89 -11.36 -8.52 -14.59
N VAL A 90 -10.97 -9.64 -13.98
CA VAL A 90 -11.45 -10.08 -12.64
C VAL A 90 -10.25 -10.40 -11.76
N VAL A 91 -10.38 -10.19 -10.47
CA VAL A 91 -9.33 -10.53 -9.49
C VAL A 91 -9.37 -12.02 -9.22
N LYS A 92 -8.26 -12.70 -9.52
CA LYS A 92 -8.06 -14.12 -9.24
C LYS A 92 -7.17 -14.33 -8.04
N VAL A 93 -7.57 -15.17 -7.12
CA VAL A 93 -6.76 -15.65 -6.01
C VAL A 93 -5.69 -16.58 -6.53
N ILE A 94 -4.42 -16.21 -6.39
CA ILE A 94 -3.28 -17.07 -6.65
C ILE A 94 -3.15 -18.06 -5.52
N THR A 95 -3.03 -17.56 -4.29
CA THR A 95 -3.02 -18.36 -3.08
C THR A 95 -3.43 -17.54 -1.87
N PRO A 96 -4.22 -18.07 -0.93
CA PRO A 96 -4.31 -17.52 0.40
C PRO A 96 -3.01 -17.83 1.16
N ILE A 97 -2.55 -16.89 1.97
CA ILE A 97 -1.39 -17.07 2.85
C ILE A 97 -1.84 -17.92 4.04
N ASP A 98 -1.04 -18.91 4.44
CA ASP A 98 -1.36 -19.76 5.57
C ASP A 98 -1.56 -18.97 6.87
N ASP A 99 -2.45 -19.43 7.72
CA ASP A 99 -2.79 -18.83 9.03
C ASP A 99 -3.40 -17.43 8.98
N THR A 100 -3.72 -16.90 7.79
CA THR A 100 -4.37 -15.60 7.62
C THR A 100 -5.91 -15.68 7.62
N PRO A 101 -6.63 -14.57 7.76
CA PRO A 101 -8.09 -14.54 7.77
C PRO A 101 -8.74 -15.23 6.57
N ALA A 102 -8.22 -14.97 5.37
CA ALA A 102 -8.76 -15.57 4.15
C ALA A 102 -8.58 -17.10 4.11
N SER A 103 -7.44 -17.60 4.57
CA SER A 103 -7.17 -19.03 4.70
C SER A 103 -8.15 -19.68 5.69
N LYS A 104 -8.35 -19.05 6.85
CA LYS A 104 -9.26 -19.54 7.91
C LYS A 104 -10.71 -19.68 7.47
N VAL A 105 -11.21 -18.74 6.64
CA VAL A 105 -12.61 -18.79 6.12
C VAL A 105 -12.76 -19.70 4.91
N GLY A 106 -11.68 -20.27 4.36
CA GLY A 106 -11.71 -21.24 3.28
C GLY A 106 -11.71 -20.65 1.87
N ILE A 107 -11.14 -19.49 1.66
CA ILE A 107 -10.75 -18.99 0.34
C ILE A 107 -9.68 -19.93 -0.22
N LYS A 108 -9.73 -20.18 -1.53
CA LYS A 108 -8.83 -21.14 -2.20
C LYS A 108 -8.15 -20.54 -3.42
N ALA A 109 -6.99 -21.08 -3.75
CA ALA A 109 -6.33 -20.80 -5.02
C ALA A 109 -7.29 -21.09 -6.20
N GLY A 110 -7.30 -20.19 -7.17
CA GLY A 110 -8.19 -20.24 -8.33
C GLY A 110 -9.60 -19.68 -8.11
N ASP A 111 -9.91 -19.15 -6.95
CA ASP A 111 -11.15 -18.38 -6.72
C ASP A 111 -11.09 -17.05 -7.49
N TYR A 112 -12.24 -16.59 -7.99
CA TYR A 112 -12.38 -15.29 -8.63
C TYR A 112 -13.21 -14.37 -7.76
N ILE A 113 -12.62 -13.29 -7.27
CA ILE A 113 -13.31 -12.27 -6.47
C ILE A 113 -14.09 -11.40 -7.46
N VAL A 114 -15.41 -11.44 -7.36
CA VAL A 114 -16.29 -10.69 -8.26
C VAL A 114 -16.91 -9.45 -7.61
N LYS A 115 -16.95 -9.42 -6.26
CA LYS A 115 -17.49 -8.32 -5.49
C LYS A 115 -16.75 -8.18 -4.16
N ILE A 116 -16.49 -6.96 -3.76
CA ILE A 116 -15.88 -6.58 -2.47
C ILE A 116 -16.88 -5.63 -1.80
N ASP A 117 -17.44 -6.03 -0.65
CA ASP A 117 -18.59 -5.39 -0.02
C ASP A 117 -19.72 -5.20 -1.06
N ASN A 118 -20.13 -3.96 -1.31
CA ASN A 118 -21.12 -3.62 -2.31
C ASN A 118 -20.56 -3.24 -3.69
N VAL A 119 -19.22 -3.30 -3.87
CA VAL A 119 -18.53 -2.84 -5.07
C VAL A 119 -18.20 -4.01 -6.01
N GLN A 120 -18.62 -3.91 -7.27
CA GLN A 120 -18.23 -4.86 -8.32
C GLN A 120 -16.74 -4.65 -8.66
N VAL A 121 -16.01 -5.75 -8.79
CA VAL A 121 -14.57 -5.73 -9.12
C VAL A 121 -14.32 -5.58 -10.62
N GLN A 122 -15.28 -6.01 -11.44
CA GLN A 122 -15.15 -5.93 -12.90
C GLN A 122 -14.93 -4.49 -13.37
N GLY A 123 -13.89 -4.28 -14.18
CA GLY A 123 -13.51 -2.97 -14.72
C GLY A 123 -12.58 -2.16 -13.82
N LYS A 124 -12.25 -2.65 -12.63
CA LYS A 124 -11.24 -2.05 -11.75
C LYS A 124 -9.84 -2.55 -12.08
N SER A 125 -8.84 -1.75 -11.78
CA SER A 125 -7.44 -2.18 -11.76
C SER A 125 -7.17 -3.12 -10.58
N LEU A 126 -6.03 -3.83 -10.64
CA LEU A 126 -5.61 -4.67 -9.51
C LEU A 126 -5.35 -3.85 -8.26
N SER A 127 -4.75 -2.66 -8.40
CA SER A 127 -4.48 -1.75 -7.27
C SER A 127 -5.77 -1.33 -6.59
N GLU A 128 -6.75 -0.82 -7.33
CA GLU A 128 -8.07 -0.43 -6.78
C GLU A 128 -8.76 -1.58 -6.05
N ALA A 129 -8.65 -2.79 -6.56
CA ALA A 129 -9.25 -3.96 -5.89
C ALA A 129 -8.49 -4.33 -4.61
N VAL A 130 -7.15 -4.22 -4.61
CA VAL A 130 -6.31 -4.45 -3.43
C VAL A 130 -6.59 -3.40 -2.36
N ASP A 131 -6.74 -2.13 -2.73
CA ASP A 131 -7.03 -1.03 -1.80
C ASP A 131 -8.38 -1.22 -1.11
N LEU A 132 -9.39 -1.71 -1.86
CA LEU A 132 -10.68 -2.09 -1.26
C LEU A 132 -10.55 -3.26 -0.26
N MET A 133 -9.64 -4.21 -0.51
CA MET A 133 -9.41 -5.35 0.39
C MET A 133 -8.58 -4.98 1.63
N ARG A 134 -7.70 -3.99 1.53
CA ARG A 134 -6.95 -3.43 2.66
C ARG A 134 -7.86 -2.60 3.56
N GLY A 135 -7.40 -2.28 4.75
CA GLY A 135 -8.09 -1.40 5.68
C GLY A 135 -7.64 -1.59 7.12
N LEU A 136 -8.31 -0.92 8.04
CA LEU A 136 -7.97 -0.97 9.45
C LEU A 136 -8.14 -2.39 10.01
N VAL A 137 -7.16 -2.82 10.79
CA VAL A 137 -7.21 -4.10 11.52
C VAL A 137 -8.45 -4.14 12.42
N GLY A 138 -9.13 -5.29 12.44
CA GLY A 138 -10.36 -5.49 13.20
C GLY A 138 -11.64 -5.04 12.47
N THR A 139 -11.56 -4.48 11.27
CA THR A 139 -12.75 -4.18 10.46
C THR A 139 -13.16 -5.36 9.59
N ASP A 140 -14.46 -5.52 9.38
CA ASP A 140 -15.03 -6.59 8.57
C ASP A 140 -15.14 -6.19 7.10
N ILE A 141 -15.07 -7.19 6.22
CA ILE A 141 -15.25 -7.06 4.77
C ILE A 141 -15.97 -8.30 4.24
N GLU A 142 -16.86 -8.10 3.27
CA GLU A 142 -17.56 -9.18 2.57
C GLU A 142 -16.94 -9.40 1.19
N LEU A 143 -16.47 -10.62 0.91
CA LEU A 143 -16.01 -11.02 -0.42
C LEU A 143 -17.03 -11.94 -1.08
N THR A 144 -17.50 -11.60 -2.27
CA THR A 144 -18.26 -12.51 -3.14
C THR A 144 -17.31 -13.14 -4.15
N VAL A 145 -17.27 -14.46 -4.17
CA VAL A 145 -16.31 -15.26 -4.92
C VAL A 145 -17.00 -16.24 -5.86
N ARG A 146 -16.47 -16.38 -7.06
CA ARG A 146 -16.82 -17.46 -8.00
C ARG A 146 -15.74 -18.53 -7.96
N ARG A 147 -16.14 -19.78 -7.71
CA ARG A 147 -15.23 -20.94 -7.66
C ARG A 147 -15.58 -21.91 -8.75
N ARG A 148 -14.57 -22.40 -9.47
CA ARG A 148 -14.75 -23.42 -10.52
C ARG A 148 -15.43 -24.67 -9.96
N GLY A 149 -16.47 -25.15 -10.65
CA GLY A 149 -17.24 -26.31 -10.20
C GLY A 149 -18.36 -26.01 -9.19
N VAL A 150 -18.49 -24.77 -8.71
CA VAL A 150 -19.57 -24.36 -7.83
C VAL A 150 -20.55 -23.44 -8.57
N LYS A 151 -21.81 -23.83 -8.67
CA LYS A 151 -22.82 -23.09 -9.45
C LYS A 151 -23.19 -21.73 -8.84
N LYS A 152 -23.24 -21.65 -7.51
CA LYS A 152 -23.59 -20.43 -6.78
C LYS A 152 -22.32 -19.65 -6.40
N ALA A 153 -22.42 -18.33 -6.39
CA ALA A 153 -21.38 -17.50 -5.79
C ALA A 153 -21.30 -17.79 -4.28
N LEU A 154 -20.07 -17.78 -3.75
CA LEU A 154 -19.79 -17.95 -2.33
C LEU A 154 -19.56 -16.58 -1.71
N THR A 155 -20.09 -16.35 -0.53
CA THR A 155 -19.88 -15.13 0.24
C THR A 155 -19.07 -15.47 1.47
N PHE A 156 -18.00 -14.68 1.72
CA PHE A 156 -17.13 -14.80 2.86
C PHE A 156 -17.09 -13.47 3.62
N ASN A 157 -17.44 -13.50 4.91
CA ASN A 157 -17.23 -12.39 5.82
C ASN A 157 -15.89 -12.61 6.51
N ILE A 158 -15.01 -11.61 6.42
CA ILE A 158 -13.62 -11.72 6.86
C ILE A 158 -13.28 -10.50 7.67
N THR A 159 -12.74 -10.69 8.87
CA THR A 159 -12.19 -9.60 9.68
C THR A 159 -10.73 -9.39 9.28
N ARG A 160 -10.34 -8.15 8.98
CA ARG A 160 -8.95 -7.81 8.63
C ARG A 160 -8.04 -8.01 9.84
N GLU A 161 -6.94 -8.70 9.62
CA GLU A 161 -5.86 -8.89 10.61
C GLU A 161 -4.56 -8.25 10.10
N ILE A 162 -3.54 -8.18 10.96
CA ILE A 162 -2.19 -7.79 10.56
C ILE A 162 -1.62 -8.88 9.66
N ILE A 163 -1.19 -8.48 8.48
CA ILE A 163 -0.52 -9.36 7.50
C ILE A 163 0.94 -8.95 7.40
N GLU A 164 1.85 -9.86 7.77
CA GLU A 164 3.30 -9.62 7.65
C GLU A 164 3.74 -9.77 6.17
N VAL A 165 4.46 -8.77 5.69
CA VAL A 165 5.12 -8.83 4.38
C VAL A 165 6.31 -9.78 4.46
N GLN A 166 6.30 -10.83 3.65
CA GLN A 166 7.41 -11.78 3.58
C GLN A 166 8.59 -11.18 2.80
N SER A 167 9.45 -10.45 3.50
CA SER A 167 10.65 -9.80 2.93
C SER A 167 11.84 -10.73 2.78
N VAL A 168 11.79 -11.95 3.34
CA VAL A 168 12.92 -12.89 3.34
C VAL A 168 12.53 -14.22 2.70
N LYS A 169 13.19 -14.57 1.61
CA LYS A 169 13.12 -15.88 0.94
C LYS A 169 14.34 -16.72 1.33
N SER A 170 14.16 -18.03 1.44
CA SER A 170 15.28 -18.91 1.76
C SER A 170 15.13 -20.27 1.07
N ASP A 171 16.23 -20.79 0.57
CA ASP A 171 16.33 -22.10 -0.08
C ASP A 171 17.59 -22.84 0.37
N LEU A 172 17.57 -24.15 0.29
CA LEU A 172 18.76 -24.99 0.45
C LEU A 172 19.29 -25.33 -0.96
N LEU A 173 20.43 -24.76 -1.32
CA LEU A 173 21.09 -25.04 -2.60
C LEU A 173 21.85 -26.37 -2.58
N GLU A 174 22.32 -26.80 -3.75
CA GLU A 174 23.24 -27.90 -3.89
C GLU A 174 24.47 -27.73 -2.97
N ASN A 175 25.08 -28.85 -2.57
CA ASN A 175 26.20 -28.90 -1.63
C ASN A 175 25.87 -28.39 -0.20
N ASN A 176 24.60 -28.35 0.20
CA ASN A 176 24.15 -27.95 1.52
C ASN A 176 24.52 -26.47 1.88
N ILE A 177 24.33 -25.58 0.94
CA ILE A 177 24.51 -24.14 1.13
C ILE A 177 23.13 -23.53 1.35
N GLY A 178 22.93 -22.85 2.48
CA GLY A 178 21.72 -22.08 2.77
C GLY A 178 21.73 -20.76 2.01
N TYR A 179 20.74 -20.54 1.14
CA TYR A 179 20.55 -19.28 0.44
C TYR A 179 19.45 -18.48 1.14
N ILE A 180 19.72 -17.21 1.42
CA ILE A 180 18.77 -16.27 2.03
C ILE A 180 18.78 -15.01 1.20
N ARG A 181 17.62 -14.62 0.68
CA ARG A 181 17.45 -13.38 -0.06
C ARG A 181 16.54 -12.43 0.70
N LEU A 182 17.03 -11.22 0.95
CA LEU A 182 16.24 -10.11 1.48
C LEU A 182 15.74 -9.26 0.30
N THR A 183 14.43 -9.18 0.12
CA THR A 183 13.79 -8.46 -0.99
C THR A 183 13.45 -7.02 -0.65
N SER A 184 13.26 -6.71 0.62
CA SER A 184 13.03 -5.36 1.15
C SER A 184 13.47 -5.27 2.60
N PHE A 185 13.89 -4.07 3.03
CA PHE A 185 14.25 -3.80 4.41
C PHE A 185 13.06 -3.18 5.14
N ASN A 186 12.57 -3.85 6.18
CA ASN A 186 11.53 -3.37 7.07
C ASN A 186 11.83 -3.81 8.52
N ASP A 187 11.03 -3.38 9.47
CA ASP A 187 11.24 -3.66 10.89
C ASP A 187 11.28 -5.17 11.20
N ASN A 188 10.52 -5.97 10.43
CA ASN A 188 10.44 -7.42 10.60
C ASN A 188 11.58 -8.21 9.90
N SER A 189 12.38 -7.55 9.05
CA SER A 189 13.42 -8.22 8.23
C SER A 189 14.42 -8.98 9.06
N SER A 190 14.89 -8.41 10.18
CA SER A 190 15.85 -9.03 11.10
C SER A 190 15.32 -10.34 11.69
N ASP A 191 14.09 -10.33 12.16
CA ASP A 191 13.47 -11.51 12.77
C ASP A 191 13.14 -12.58 11.74
N GLN A 192 12.68 -12.19 10.55
CA GLN A 192 12.47 -13.11 9.44
C GLN A 192 13.79 -13.78 9.02
N ILE A 193 14.89 -13.05 8.90
CA ILE A 193 16.22 -13.62 8.61
C ILE A 193 16.61 -14.64 9.70
N ARG A 194 16.47 -14.30 10.98
CA ARG A 194 16.77 -15.19 12.10
C ARG A 194 15.95 -16.48 12.04
N LYS A 195 14.64 -16.37 11.79
CA LYS A 195 13.74 -17.54 11.62
C LYS A 195 14.20 -18.42 10.48
N LYS A 196 14.55 -17.85 9.31
CA LYS A 196 15.02 -18.60 8.14
C LYS A 196 16.38 -19.25 8.38
N ILE A 197 17.33 -18.56 9.02
CA ILE A 197 18.63 -19.15 9.42
C ILE A 197 18.41 -20.32 10.37
N LYS A 198 17.54 -20.20 11.38
CA LYS A 198 17.24 -21.27 12.33
C LYS A 198 16.70 -22.50 11.60
N LYS A 199 15.72 -22.31 10.68
CA LYS A 199 15.15 -23.40 9.88
C LYS A 199 16.19 -24.09 8.99
N LEU A 200 17.07 -23.34 8.34
CA LEU A 200 18.14 -23.91 7.51
C LEU A 200 19.17 -24.68 8.34
N LYS A 201 19.44 -24.26 9.58
CA LYS A 201 20.35 -24.96 10.50
C LYS A 201 19.81 -26.29 11.02
N GLU A 202 18.54 -26.60 10.85
CA GLU A 202 17.97 -27.92 11.16
C GLU A 202 18.55 -29.01 10.21
N ASN A 203 19.11 -28.60 9.07
CA ASN A 203 19.89 -29.51 8.22
C ASN A 203 21.31 -29.68 8.80
N GLU A 204 21.58 -30.85 9.37
CA GLU A 204 22.86 -31.20 10.01
C GLU A 204 24.07 -31.11 9.05
N ASN A 205 23.85 -31.19 7.73
CA ASN A 205 24.90 -31.13 6.70
C ASN A 205 25.14 -29.70 6.18
N LEU A 206 24.49 -28.67 6.72
CA LEU A 206 24.64 -27.28 6.29
C LEU A 206 26.10 -26.83 6.44
N LYS A 207 26.71 -26.32 5.34
CA LYS A 207 28.12 -25.95 5.28
C LYS A 207 28.36 -24.45 5.36
N ALA A 208 27.49 -23.66 4.72
CA ALA A 208 27.65 -22.22 4.59
C ALA A 208 26.32 -21.53 4.30
N PHE A 209 26.31 -20.19 4.37
CA PHE A 209 25.21 -19.34 3.93
C PHE A 209 25.64 -18.39 2.83
N ILE A 210 24.72 -18.10 1.92
CA ILE A 210 24.79 -16.99 0.99
C ILE A 210 23.66 -16.01 1.39
N LEU A 211 24.03 -14.76 1.68
CA LEU A 211 23.07 -13.70 1.92
C LEU A 211 23.02 -12.80 0.68
N ASP A 212 21.86 -12.74 0.03
CA ASP A 212 21.58 -11.91 -1.14
C ASP A 212 20.75 -10.69 -0.72
N LEU A 213 21.31 -9.50 -0.92
CA LEU A 213 20.72 -8.19 -0.56
C LEU A 213 20.32 -7.36 -1.81
N ARG A 214 20.18 -8.00 -2.97
CA ARG A 214 19.88 -7.35 -4.25
C ARG A 214 18.39 -7.33 -4.56
#